data_913e317ca5d5086dfdf94e06c0a9aeb5
#
_entry.id   913e317ca5d5086dfdf94e06c0a9aeb5
#
_cell.length_a   1.000
_cell.length_b   1.000
_cell.length_c   1.000
_cell.angle_alpha   90.00
_cell.angle_beta   90.00
_cell.angle_gamma   90.00
#
_symmetry.space_group_name_H-M   'P 1'
#
loop_
_entity.id
_entity.type
_entity.pdbx_description
1 polymer ?
#
loop_
_entity_poly.entity_id
_entity_poly.type
_entity_poly.pdbx_seq_one_letter_code
_entity_poly.pdbx_strand_id
1 'polypeptide(L)'
;MLRTNNWRKAILLVLAGILVITLMAGCGKKEESGGVPGAGEGKTIATYKDGVVTDKEFKLYSTFFGVVQPQTEMYLSIPQLQEQFLREYIGYKILFKQLGDKKQTDEEKKNVDTFYTQLKQSVDADAATKKKVDDAGLKESDIRYFFTMISTIMKEQESKVTDDQVKKQYDATKDDYNVVSVRHILISTVDLTTGAEKRKDADALKIAKEVKAQLDAGGDWTALAKKYSEDQGSKDNGGLYENQPAKSWVAEFKEAANKQPIGKVGDPVKTQYGYHVMKVEKRTPTAFDKLTADDKAQLKSTLASTNLNKYMTDELPKLITKIDLPKTETPATDSGSNAGGTTNTNKDANTNTNTNADKKTETK
;
A
#
# COMPACT_ATOMS: atom_id res chain seq x y z
N MET A 1 6.67 10.35 20.56
CA MET A 1 5.90 9.10 20.60
C MET A 1 5.42 8.78 19.19
N LEU A 2 6.13 7.92 18.48
CA LEU A 2 5.85 7.54 17.10
C LEU A 2 4.68 6.55 17.09
N ARG A 3 3.63 6.88 16.34
CA ARG A 3 2.45 6.02 16.14
C ARG A 3 2.84 4.82 15.26
N THR A 4 3.14 3.70 15.89
CA THR A 4 3.63 2.46 15.27
C THR A 4 2.55 1.60 14.58
N ASN A 5 1.28 2.05 14.51
CA ASN A 5 0.16 1.16 14.14
C ASN A 5 -0.26 1.19 12.65
N ASN A 6 0.13 2.21 11.88
CA ASN A 6 -0.31 2.30 10.48
C ASN A 6 0.68 1.67 9.49
N TRP A 7 1.91 1.44 9.90
CA TRP A 7 2.95 0.91 9.05
C TRP A 7 2.84 -0.60 8.81
N ARG A 8 2.42 -1.35 9.83
CA ARG A 8 2.15 -2.79 9.68
C ARG A 8 1.09 -3.12 8.63
N LYS A 9 0.13 -2.21 8.40
CA LYS A 9 -0.91 -2.37 7.39
C LYS A 9 -0.42 -2.12 5.96
N ALA A 10 0.62 -1.31 5.76
CA ALA A 10 1.12 -0.96 4.43
C ALA A 10 1.88 -2.11 3.75
N ILE A 11 2.65 -2.92 4.50
CA ILE A 11 3.44 -4.02 3.93
C ILE A 11 2.55 -5.17 3.44
N LEU A 12 1.41 -5.37 4.08
CA LEU A 12 0.49 -6.48 3.81
C LEU A 12 -0.52 -6.18 2.69
N LEU A 13 -0.76 -4.91 2.35
CA LEU A 13 -1.51 -4.51 1.15
C LEU A 13 -0.75 -4.78 -0.15
N VAL A 14 0.57 -4.94 -0.07
CA VAL A 14 1.44 -5.25 -1.21
C VAL A 14 1.13 -6.63 -1.82
N LEU A 15 0.67 -7.59 -1.02
CA LEU A 15 0.35 -8.95 -1.50
C LEU A 15 -1.05 -9.09 -2.12
N ALA A 16 -2.00 -8.23 -1.76
CA ALA A 16 -3.35 -8.27 -2.35
C ALA A 16 -3.40 -7.75 -3.80
N GLY A 17 -2.37 -7.00 -4.25
CA GLY A 17 -2.30 -6.45 -5.61
C GLY A 17 -1.93 -7.46 -6.71
N ILE A 18 -1.45 -8.65 -6.36
CA ILE A 18 -0.99 -9.67 -7.34
C ILE A 18 -2.16 -10.41 -8.02
N LEU A 19 -3.36 -10.35 -7.48
CA LEU A 19 -4.50 -11.19 -7.91
C LEU A 19 -5.46 -10.56 -8.92
N VAL A 20 -5.23 -9.34 -9.39
CA VAL A 20 -6.08 -8.72 -10.43
C VAL A 20 -5.36 -8.77 -11.77
N ILE A 21 -5.24 -9.96 -12.37
CA ILE A 21 -4.86 -10.12 -13.77
C ILE A 21 -6.02 -10.80 -14.49
N THR A 22 -6.71 -10.03 -15.31
CA THR A 22 -7.78 -10.48 -16.21
C THR A 22 -7.28 -11.47 -17.25
N LEU A 23 -8.03 -12.53 -17.44
CA LEU A 23 -7.78 -13.70 -18.30
C LEU A 23 -7.66 -13.36 -19.77
N MET A 24 -6.57 -13.76 -20.42
CA MET A 24 -6.47 -14.03 -21.85
C MET A 24 -5.68 -15.31 -22.12
N ALA A 25 -6.14 -16.12 -23.07
CA ALA A 25 -5.72 -17.49 -23.28
C ALA A 25 -4.43 -17.68 -24.10
N GLY A 26 -3.59 -18.65 -23.69
CA GLY A 26 -2.45 -19.13 -24.49
C GLY A 26 -1.91 -20.47 -23.98
N CYS A 27 -1.59 -21.41 -24.87
CA CYS A 27 -1.07 -22.75 -24.60
C CYS A 27 0.43 -22.77 -24.34
N GLY A 28 0.92 -23.49 -23.32
CA GLY A 28 2.33 -23.68 -23.00
C GLY A 28 2.68 -25.05 -22.40
N LYS A 29 3.93 -25.48 -22.60
CA LYS A 29 4.50 -26.81 -22.34
C LYS A 29 4.70 -27.10 -20.85
N LYS A 30 4.67 -28.42 -20.51
CA LYS A 30 4.99 -28.97 -19.16
C LYS A 30 6.44 -28.72 -18.75
N GLU A 31 6.65 -28.20 -17.53
CA GLU A 31 7.91 -28.30 -16.80
C GLU A 31 7.70 -28.89 -15.41
N GLU A 32 8.72 -29.62 -14.91
CA GLU A 32 8.74 -30.32 -13.63
C GLU A 32 8.70 -29.34 -12.45
N SER A 33 8.00 -29.71 -11.38
CA SER A 33 7.99 -28.99 -10.13
C SER A 33 9.38 -29.02 -9.47
N GLY A 34 10.17 -27.99 -9.65
CA GLY A 34 11.47 -27.82 -9.00
C GLY A 34 11.31 -27.67 -7.48
N GLY A 35 12.32 -28.15 -6.72
CA GLY A 35 12.41 -27.91 -5.28
C GLY A 35 12.49 -26.41 -4.93
N VAL A 36 12.51 -26.08 -3.63
CA VAL A 36 12.61 -24.68 -3.15
C VAL A 36 13.84 -24.00 -3.76
N PRO A 37 13.71 -22.90 -4.49
CA PRO A 37 14.82 -22.22 -5.16
C PRO A 37 15.93 -21.82 -4.18
N GLY A 38 17.19 -22.21 -4.47
CA GLY A 38 18.35 -21.89 -3.62
C GLY A 38 18.41 -22.62 -2.27
N ALA A 39 17.50 -23.56 -2.00
CA ALA A 39 17.52 -24.31 -0.75
C ALA A 39 18.80 -25.16 -0.65
N GLY A 40 19.45 -25.11 0.54
CA GLY A 40 20.69 -25.83 0.80
C GLY A 40 21.95 -25.21 0.22
N GLU A 41 21.84 -24.11 -0.53
CA GLU A 41 22.97 -23.34 -1.03
C GLU A 41 23.17 -22.05 -0.21
N GLY A 42 24.46 -21.70 0.08
CA GLY A 42 24.81 -20.50 0.84
C GLY A 42 24.77 -20.69 2.36
N LYS A 43 24.77 -19.57 3.09
CA LYS A 43 24.78 -19.54 4.57
C LYS A 43 23.35 -19.56 5.11
N THR A 44 23.12 -20.36 6.14
CA THR A 44 21.84 -20.32 6.89
C THR A 44 21.68 -18.95 7.59
N ILE A 45 20.59 -18.24 7.29
CA ILE A 45 20.22 -16.96 7.88
C ILE A 45 18.97 -17.02 8.77
N ALA A 46 18.22 -18.11 8.69
CA ALA A 46 17.14 -18.37 9.63
C ALA A 46 16.93 -19.86 9.86
N THR A 47 16.49 -20.19 11.07
CA THR A 47 16.09 -21.53 11.48
C THR A 47 14.68 -21.46 12.06
N TYR A 48 13.84 -22.37 11.62
CA TYR A 48 12.45 -22.48 12.11
C TYR A 48 12.09 -23.95 12.27
N LYS A 49 10.92 -24.21 12.86
CA LYS A 49 10.42 -25.59 13.03
C LYS A 49 10.41 -26.30 11.69
N ASP A 50 11.15 -27.39 11.59
CA ASP A 50 11.25 -28.28 10.42
C ASP A 50 11.91 -27.67 9.16
N GLY A 51 12.76 -26.62 9.33
CA GLY A 51 13.47 -26.05 8.18
C GLY A 51 14.44 -24.91 8.47
N VAL A 52 15.11 -24.50 7.41
CA VAL A 52 16.03 -23.36 7.41
C VAL A 52 15.76 -22.47 6.19
N VAL A 53 16.27 -21.24 6.22
CA VAL A 53 16.39 -20.36 5.04
C VAL A 53 17.86 -19.99 4.89
N THR A 54 18.36 -20.07 3.67
CA THR A 54 19.71 -19.60 3.32
C THR A 54 19.67 -18.20 2.74
N ASP A 55 20.82 -17.52 2.74
CA ASP A 55 20.99 -16.19 2.14
C ASP A 55 20.71 -16.22 0.63
N LYS A 56 21.13 -17.29 -0.07
CA LYS A 56 20.87 -17.47 -1.51
C LYS A 56 19.39 -17.64 -1.79
N GLU A 57 18.70 -18.48 -1.03
CA GLU A 57 17.26 -18.68 -1.13
C GLU A 57 16.51 -17.38 -0.91
N PHE A 58 16.86 -16.63 0.15
CA PHE A 58 16.23 -15.36 0.46
C PHE A 58 16.53 -14.28 -0.57
N LYS A 59 17.73 -14.29 -1.16
CA LYS A 59 18.08 -13.39 -2.26
C LYS A 59 17.19 -13.62 -3.48
N LEU A 60 16.97 -14.88 -3.89
CA LEU A 60 16.08 -15.20 -5.02
C LEU A 60 14.64 -14.75 -4.74
N TYR A 61 14.12 -15.03 -3.56
CA TYR A 61 12.79 -14.59 -3.14
C TYR A 61 12.66 -13.07 -3.13
N SER A 62 13.63 -12.37 -2.55
CA SER A 62 13.67 -10.91 -2.48
C SER A 62 13.76 -10.28 -3.87
N THR A 63 14.57 -10.87 -4.79
CA THR A 63 14.65 -10.40 -6.16
C THR A 63 13.35 -10.61 -6.91
N PHE A 64 12.68 -11.75 -6.74
CA PHE A 64 11.35 -11.99 -7.30
C PHE A 64 10.38 -10.89 -6.91
N PHE A 65 10.29 -10.57 -5.62
CA PHE A 65 9.40 -9.49 -5.15
C PHE A 65 9.82 -8.09 -5.63
N GLY A 66 11.12 -7.80 -5.67
CA GLY A 66 11.64 -6.54 -6.18
C GLY A 66 11.32 -6.30 -7.66
N VAL A 67 11.19 -7.40 -8.45
CA VAL A 67 10.77 -7.34 -9.85
C VAL A 67 9.26 -7.19 -9.99
N VAL A 68 8.49 -7.93 -9.19
CA VAL A 68 7.01 -7.87 -9.22
C VAL A 68 6.50 -6.56 -8.62
N GLN A 69 7.19 -6.05 -7.60
CA GLN A 69 6.83 -4.84 -6.86
C GLN A 69 8.09 -4.02 -6.55
N PRO A 70 8.48 -3.08 -7.41
CA PRO A 70 9.72 -2.32 -7.26
C PRO A 70 9.88 -1.60 -5.91
N GLN A 71 8.79 -1.19 -5.27
CA GLN A 71 8.82 -0.57 -3.94
C GLN A 71 9.40 -1.49 -2.85
N THR A 72 9.37 -2.80 -3.04
CA THR A 72 9.92 -3.78 -2.10
C THR A 72 11.42 -3.56 -1.85
N GLU A 73 12.16 -3.07 -2.84
CA GLU A 73 13.60 -2.82 -2.69
C GLU A 73 13.92 -1.74 -1.66
N MET A 74 13.13 -0.69 -1.63
CA MET A 74 13.24 0.35 -0.61
C MET A 74 13.01 -0.24 0.80
N TYR A 75 12.07 -1.16 0.94
CA TYR A 75 11.83 -1.83 2.23
C TYR A 75 12.97 -2.77 2.61
N LEU A 76 13.54 -3.50 1.65
CA LEU A 76 14.64 -4.43 1.89
C LEU A 76 15.96 -3.75 2.27
N SER A 77 16.11 -2.45 1.97
CA SER A 77 17.27 -1.65 2.41
C SER A 77 17.22 -1.29 3.90
N ILE A 78 16.08 -1.46 4.57
CA ILE A 78 15.87 -1.16 5.99
C ILE A 78 15.94 -2.48 6.79
N PRO A 79 16.91 -2.66 7.71
CA PRO A 79 17.15 -3.95 8.38
C PRO A 79 15.91 -4.54 9.07
N GLN A 80 15.12 -3.71 9.75
CA GLN A 80 13.90 -4.18 10.44
C GLN A 80 12.83 -4.69 9.46
N LEU A 81 12.73 -4.08 8.29
CA LEU A 81 11.78 -4.49 7.25
C LEU A 81 12.27 -5.72 6.51
N GLN A 82 13.59 -5.82 6.30
CA GLN A 82 14.21 -7.01 5.72
C GLN A 82 13.97 -8.23 6.62
N GLU A 83 14.13 -8.09 7.95
CA GLU A 83 13.81 -9.16 8.89
C GLU A 83 12.32 -9.54 8.86
N GLN A 84 11.44 -8.57 8.82
CA GLN A 84 10.01 -8.83 8.70
C GLN A 84 9.67 -9.58 7.40
N PHE A 85 10.28 -9.20 6.29
CA PHE A 85 10.10 -9.86 5.00
C PHE A 85 10.63 -11.30 5.00
N LEU A 86 11.76 -11.56 5.68
CA LEU A 86 12.26 -12.91 5.90
C LEU A 86 11.30 -13.74 6.75
N ARG A 87 10.71 -13.17 7.80
CA ARG A 87 9.70 -13.83 8.63
C ARG A 87 8.46 -14.21 7.80
N GLU A 88 7.97 -13.32 6.96
CA GLU A 88 6.87 -13.62 6.04
C GLU A 88 7.20 -14.78 5.11
N TYR A 89 8.40 -14.78 4.52
CA TYR A 89 8.84 -15.87 3.66
C TYR A 89 8.86 -17.21 4.39
N ILE A 90 9.36 -17.24 5.63
CA ILE A 90 9.33 -18.45 6.48
C ILE A 90 7.88 -18.91 6.68
N GLY A 91 6.96 -17.99 6.94
CA GLY A 91 5.53 -18.29 7.08
C GLY A 91 4.94 -18.93 5.82
N TYR A 92 5.27 -18.38 4.65
CA TYR A 92 4.84 -18.98 3.37
C TYR A 92 5.45 -20.38 3.16
N LYS A 93 6.72 -20.58 3.45
CA LYS A 93 7.34 -21.92 3.37
C LYS A 93 6.63 -22.94 4.25
N ILE A 94 6.35 -22.58 5.51
CA ILE A 94 5.65 -23.46 6.46
C ILE A 94 4.24 -23.80 5.94
N LEU A 95 3.47 -22.78 5.55
CA LEU A 95 2.11 -22.96 5.06
C LEU A 95 2.08 -23.78 3.78
N PHE A 96 2.97 -23.49 2.84
CA PHE A 96 3.04 -24.24 1.57
C PHE A 96 3.42 -25.71 1.80
N LYS A 97 4.39 -25.98 2.68
CA LYS A 97 4.73 -27.35 3.07
C LYS A 97 3.55 -28.10 3.71
N GLN A 98 2.73 -27.41 4.52
CA GLN A 98 1.54 -28.00 5.13
C GLN A 98 0.45 -28.36 4.12
N LEU A 99 0.41 -27.70 2.96
CA LEU A 99 -0.52 -28.04 1.89
C LEU A 99 -0.13 -29.33 1.15
N GLY A 100 1.12 -29.75 1.28
CA GLY A 100 1.63 -30.98 0.66
C GLY A 100 1.55 -30.92 -0.87
N ASP A 101 1.57 -32.12 -1.50
CA ASP A 101 1.54 -32.28 -2.94
C ASP A 101 0.11 -32.09 -3.53
N LYS A 102 -0.59 -31.03 -3.14
CA LYS A 102 -1.86 -30.69 -3.80
C LYS A 102 -1.59 -30.40 -5.26
N LYS A 103 -2.14 -31.24 -6.14
CA LYS A 103 -2.01 -31.04 -7.59
C LYS A 103 -2.72 -29.75 -7.99
N GLN A 104 -1.99 -28.87 -8.66
CA GLN A 104 -2.59 -27.69 -9.27
C GLN A 104 -3.64 -28.10 -10.29
N THR A 105 -4.74 -27.36 -10.28
CA THR A 105 -5.75 -27.43 -11.36
C THR A 105 -5.17 -26.88 -12.66
N ASP A 106 -5.80 -27.19 -13.79
CA ASP A 106 -5.35 -26.66 -15.09
C ASP A 106 -5.50 -25.13 -15.16
N GLU A 107 -6.49 -24.56 -14.46
CA GLU A 107 -6.65 -23.11 -14.30
C GLU A 107 -5.49 -22.49 -13.51
N GLU A 108 -5.06 -23.10 -12.41
CA GLU A 108 -3.92 -22.61 -11.62
C GLU A 108 -2.62 -22.64 -12.42
N LYS A 109 -2.38 -23.72 -13.19
CA LYS A 109 -1.22 -23.79 -14.10
C LYS A 109 -1.27 -22.68 -15.16
N LYS A 110 -2.44 -22.45 -15.76
CA LYS A 110 -2.63 -21.38 -16.73
C LYS A 110 -2.38 -19.99 -16.12
N ASN A 111 -2.80 -19.76 -14.87
CA ASN A 111 -2.54 -18.52 -14.17
C ASN A 111 -1.03 -18.30 -13.94
N VAL A 112 -0.28 -19.37 -13.57
CA VAL A 112 1.18 -19.32 -13.45
C VAL A 112 1.84 -19.00 -14.80
N ASP A 113 1.40 -19.63 -15.90
CA ASP A 113 1.91 -19.37 -17.26
C ASP A 113 1.65 -17.93 -17.71
N THR A 114 0.43 -17.44 -17.46
CA THR A 114 0.05 -16.07 -17.79
C THR A 114 0.89 -15.07 -17.01
N PHE A 115 1.02 -15.25 -15.69
CA PHE A 115 1.82 -14.40 -14.83
C PHE A 115 3.29 -14.37 -15.30
N TYR A 116 3.90 -15.54 -15.53
CA TYR A 116 5.28 -15.60 -15.99
C TYR A 116 5.47 -14.88 -17.32
N THR A 117 4.58 -15.10 -18.28
CA THR A 117 4.66 -14.48 -19.60
C THR A 117 4.63 -12.96 -19.52
N GLN A 118 3.72 -12.41 -18.71
CA GLN A 118 3.58 -10.96 -18.52
C GLN A 118 4.80 -10.37 -17.78
N LEU A 119 5.25 -11.06 -16.71
CA LEU A 119 6.43 -10.63 -15.97
C LEU A 119 7.67 -10.64 -16.87
N LYS A 120 7.87 -11.70 -17.67
CA LYS A 120 8.98 -11.79 -18.61
C LYS A 120 8.97 -10.64 -19.62
N GLN A 121 7.81 -10.30 -20.17
CA GLN A 121 7.69 -9.15 -21.09
C GLN A 121 8.09 -7.85 -20.42
N SER A 122 7.68 -7.61 -19.18
CA SER A 122 8.07 -6.43 -18.41
C SER A 122 9.56 -6.39 -18.11
N VAL A 123 10.16 -7.55 -17.72
CA VAL A 123 11.60 -7.68 -17.44
C VAL A 123 12.42 -7.44 -18.71
N ASP A 124 12.02 -8.03 -19.83
CA ASP A 124 12.74 -7.89 -21.11
C ASP A 124 12.65 -6.45 -21.67
N ALA A 125 11.63 -5.70 -21.32
CA ALA A 125 11.45 -4.30 -21.73
C ALA A 125 12.31 -3.31 -20.92
N ASP A 126 12.84 -3.69 -19.76
CA ASP A 126 13.68 -2.86 -18.89
C ASP A 126 15.05 -3.51 -18.63
N ALA A 127 16.09 -2.96 -19.27
CA ALA A 127 17.45 -3.47 -19.17
C ALA A 127 17.99 -3.50 -17.72
N ALA A 128 17.61 -2.57 -16.86
CA ALA A 128 18.04 -2.53 -15.46
C ALA A 128 17.41 -3.68 -14.66
N THR A 129 16.12 -3.89 -14.85
CA THR A 129 15.39 -5.02 -14.22
C THR A 129 15.89 -6.36 -14.75
N LYS A 130 16.15 -6.47 -16.07
CA LYS A 130 16.73 -7.68 -16.65
C LYS A 130 18.09 -8.01 -16.05
N LYS A 131 18.97 -7.00 -15.97
CA LYS A 131 20.30 -7.18 -15.35
C LYS A 131 20.19 -7.68 -13.90
N LYS A 132 19.26 -7.13 -13.13
CA LYS A 132 18.99 -7.54 -11.74
C LYS A 132 18.57 -9.01 -11.62
N VAL A 133 17.68 -9.47 -12.50
CA VAL A 133 17.24 -10.87 -12.59
C VAL A 133 18.44 -11.78 -12.90
N ASP A 134 19.24 -11.39 -13.91
CA ASP A 134 20.42 -12.15 -14.35
C ASP A 134 21.49 -12.21 -13.25
N ASP A 135 21.82 -11.10 -12.59
CA ASP A 135 22.82 -11.00 -11.50
C ASP A 135 22.39 -11.80 -10.25
N ALA A 136 21.09 -11.91 -9.98
CA ALA A 136 20.59 -12.74 -8.90
C ALA A 136 20.56 -14.23 -9.25
N GLY A 137 20.61 -14.58 -10.54
CA GLY A 137 20.44 -15.94 -11.02
C GLY A 137 18.99 -16.45 -10.88
N LEU A 138 18.00 -15.53 -10.88
CA LEU A 138 16.58 -15.86 -10.78
C LEU A 138 16.07 -16.44 -12.11
N LYS A 139 15.70 -17.73 -12.09
CA LYS A 139 15.26 -18.48 -13.26
C LYS A 139 13.73 -18.48 -13.40
N GLU A 140 13.24 -18.88 -14.58
CA GLU A 140 11.82 -19.12 -14.82
C GLU A 140 11.20 -20.09 -13.79
N SER A 141 11.88 -21.21 -13.52
CA SER A 141 11.43 -22.19 -12.52
C SER A 141 11.23 -21.56 -11.14
N ASP A 142 12.11 -20.64 -10.75
CA ASP A 142 12.06 -19.98 -9.44
C ASP A 142 10.88 -18.99 -9.35
N ILE A 143 10.69 -18.21 -10.42
CA ILE A 143 9.55 -17.28 -10.56
C ILE A 143 8.24 -18.07 -10.47
N ARG A 144 8.13 -19.15 -11.23
CA ARG A 144 6.96 -20.04 -11.23
C ARG A 144 6.73 -20.65 -9.85
N TYR A 145 7.78 -21.11 -9.19
CA TYR A 145 7.70 -21.67 -7.84
C TYR A 145 7.15 -20.64 -6.84
N PHE A 146 7.74 -19.44 -6.76
CA PHE A 146 7.30 -18.43 -5.79
C PHE A 146 5.87 -17.96 -6.05
N PHE A 147 5.51 -17.77 -7.32
CA PHE A 147 4.12 -17.41 -7.64
C PHE A 147 3.14 -18.53 -7.28
N THR A 148 3.48 -19.78 -7.59
CA THR A 148 2.68 -20.95 -7.21
C THR A 148 2.51 -21.04 -5.70
N MET A 149 3.59 -20.89 -4.94
CA MET A 149 3.56 -20.93 -3.47
C MET A 149 2.56 -19.91 -2.93
N ILE A 150 2.69 -18.65 -3.35
CA ILE A 150 1.84 -17.56 -2.84
C ILE A 150 0.40 -17.74 -3.26
N SER A 151 0.14 -18.01 -4.55
CA SER A 151 -1.22 -18.15 -5.08
C SER A 151 -1.97 -19.34 -4.47
N THR A 152 -1.27 -20.47 -4.25
CA THR A 152 -1.85 -21.65 -3.61
C THR A 152 -2.21 -21.39 -2.15
N ILE A 153 -1.33 -20.69 -1.40
CA ILE A 153 -1.62 -20.31 -0.02
C ILE A 153 -2.82 -19.35 0.04
N MET A 154 -2.87 -18.34 -0.83
CA MET A 154 -3.99 -17.40 -0.86
C MET A 154 -5.30 -18.10 -1.17
N LYS A 155 -5.33 -18.98 -2.18
CA LYS A 155 -6.51 -19.79 -2.50
C LYS A 155 -6.95 -20.68 -1.35
N GLU A 156 -6.00 -21.29 -0.63
CA GLU A 156 -6.31 -22.08 0.57
C GLU A 156 -6.91 -21.21 1.67
N GLN A 157 -6.39 -19.99 1.90
CA GLN A 157 -6.97 -19.07 2.88
C GLN A 157 -8.37 -18.61 2.46
N GLU A 158 -8.58 -18.33 1.18
CA GLU A 158 -9.90 -17.99 0.64
C GLU A 158 -10.91 -19.14 0.81
N SER A 159 -10.48 -20.40 0.64
CA SER A 159 -11.34 -21.57 0.80
C SER A 159 -11.88 -21.72 2.23
N LYS A 160 -11.17 -21.16 3.22
CA LYS A 160 -11.57 -21.17 4.64
C LYS A 160 -12.52 -20.03 5.02
N VAL A 161 -12.73 -19.07 4.12
CA VAL A 161 -13.64 -17.95 4.33
C VAL A 161 -15.06 -18.39 3.97
N THR A 162 -15.98 -18.32 4.94
CA THR A 162 -17.38 -18.68 4.75
C THR A 162 -18.21 -17.51 4.19
N ASP A 163 -19.35 -17.81 3.58
CA ASP A 163 -20.26 -16.78 3.06
C ASP A 163 -20.81 -15.87 4.18
N ASP A 164 -21.02 -16.42 5.38
CA ASP A 164 -21.42 -15.63 6.56
C ASP A 164 -20.36 -14.62 6.96
N GLN A 165 -19.07 -14.99 6.89
CA GLN A 165 -17.97 -14.05 7.13
C GLN A 165 -17.92 -12.95 6.07
N VAL A 166 -18.12 -13.30 4.79
CA VAL A 166 -18.19 -12.34 3.69
C VAL A 166 -19.34 -11.37 3.90
N LYS A 167 -20.53 -11.89 4.26
CA LYS A 167 -21.68 -11.03 4.56
C LYS A 167 -21.44 -10.12 5.75
N LYS A 168 -20.85 -10.62 6.83
CA LYS A 168 -20.49 -9.80 8.00
C LYS A 168 -19.49 -8.71 7.66
N GLN A 169 -18.50 -9.00 6.81
CA GLN A 169 -17.54 -8.01 6.32
C GLN A 169 -18.22 -6.94 5.49
N TYR A 170 -19.14 -7.36 4.58
CA TYR A 170 -19.95 -6.41 3.83
C TYR A 170 -20.77 -5.51 4.78
N ASP A 171 -21.47 -6.07 5.78
CA ASP A 171 -22.30 -5.30 6.70
C ASP A 171 -21.47 -4.23 7.46
N ALA A 172 -20.19 -4.53 7.74
CA ALA A 172 -19.25 -3.60 8.36
C ALA A 172 -18.72 -2.51 7.39
N THR A 173 -18.76 -2.76 6.08
CA THR A 173 -18.22 -1.88 5.04
C THR A 173 -19.23 -1.51 3.96
N LYS A 174 -20.53 -1.69 4.24
CA LYS A 174 -21.61 -1.55 3.24
C LYS A 174 -21.63 -0.20 2.53
N ASP A 175 -21.18 0.86 3.20
CA ASP A 175 -21.11 2.21 2.62
C ASP A 175 -20.07 2.33 1.50
N ASP A 176 -19.09 1.42 1.43
CA ASP A 176 -18.13 1.33 0.34
C ASP A 176 -18.80 0.95 -0.99
N TYR A 177 -19.94 0.28 -0.93
CA TYR A 177 -20.70 -0.22 -2.07
C TYR A 177 -21.86 0.68 -2.49
N ASN A 178 -22.04 1.82 -1.83
CA ASN A 178 -22.98 2.82 -2.31
C ASN A 178 -22.59 3.30 -3.70
N VAL A 179 -23.58 3.43 -4.58
CA VAL A 179 -23.44 4.11 -5.86
C VAL A 179 -23.83 5.56 -5.69
N VAL A 180 -22.89 6.46 -5.92
CA VAL A 180 -23.06 7.88 -5.60
C VAL A 180 -22.84 8.74 -6.85
N SER A 181 -23.70 9.75 -7.03
CA SER A 181 -23.48 10.87 -7.95
C SER A 181 -23.12 12.11 -7.12
N VAL A 182 -21.99 12.72 -7.42
CA VAL A 182 -21.47 13.86 -6.68
C VAL A 182 -20.90 14.91 -7.63
N ARG A 183 -21.19 16.18 -7.33
CA ARG A 183 -20.44 17.30 -7.90
C ARG A 183 -19.39 17.74 -6.92
N HIS A 184 -18.18 18.06 -7.42
CA HIS A 184 -17.15 18.64 -6.58
C HIS A 184 -16.30 19.67 -7.33
N ILE A 185 -15.65 20.52 -6.55
CA ILE A 185 -14.65 21.49 -7.00
C ILE A 185 -13.40 21.25 -6.16
N LEU A 186 -12.30 20.87 -6.78
CA LEU A 186 -11.01 20.64 -6.12
C LEU A 186 -10.16 21.90 -6.14
N ILE A 187 -9.75 22.34 -4.96
CA ILE A 187 -8.70 23.35 -4.77
C ILE A 187 -7.45 22.60 -4.29
N SER A 188 -6.53 22.34 -5.20
CA SER A 188 -5.38 21.48 -4.96
C SER A 188 -4.31 22.17 -4.11
N THR A 189 -3.70 21.41 -3.20
CA THR A 189 -2.48 21.80 -2.46
C THR A 189 -1.22 21.28 -3.09
N VAL A 190 -1.34 20.32 -4.00
CA VAL A 190 -0.23 19.67 -4.69
C VAL A 190 -0.43 19.74 -6.20
N ASP A 191 0.64 19.70 -6.95
CA ASP A 191 0.60 19.43 -8.38
C ASP A 191 0.22 17.96 -8.59
N LEU A 192 -0.87 17.70 -9.29
CA LEU A 192 -1.43 16.34 -9.44
C LEU A 192 -0.58 15.43 -10.32
N THR A 193 0.38 16.00 -11.06
CA THR A 193 1.28 15.22 -11.94
C THR A 193 2.57 14.86 -11.22
N THR A 194 3.15 15.82 -10.48
CA THR A 194 4.47 15.68 -9.86
C THR A 194 4.40 15.38 -8.37
N GLY A 195 3.25 15.62 -7.72
CA GLY A 195 3.09 15.54 -6.27
C GLY A 195 3.74 16.69 -5.49
N ALA A 196 4.39 17.63 -6.17
CA ALA A 196 5.05 18.76 -5.53
C ALA A 196 4.04 19.72 -4.87
N GLU A 197 4.43 20.37 -3.79
CA GLU A 197 3.61 21.41 -3.16
C GLU A 197 3.32 22.54 -4.17
N LYS A 198 2.03 22.82 -4.38
CA LYS A 198 1.53 23.87 -5.30
C LYS A 198 1.04 25.10 -4.55
N ARG A 199 0.42 24.89 -3.39
CA ARG A 199 -0.25 25.93 -2.62
C ARG A 199 -0.28 25.57 -1.14
N LYS A 200 -0.11 26.56 -0.28
CA LYS A 200 -0.22 26.36 1.16
C LYS A 200 -1.65 25.92 1.54
N ASP A 201 -1.74 25.05 2.52
CA ASP A 201 -3.00 24.49 3.02
C ASP A 201 -4.04 25.57 3.38
N ALA A 202 -3.61 26.60 4.11
CA ALA A 202 -4.48 27.70 4.52
C ALA A 202 -5.06 28.49 3.34
N ASP A 203 -4.28 28.69 2.28
CA ASP A 203 -4.71 29.41 1.09
C ASP A 203 -5.72 28.59 0.28
N ALA A 204 -5.48 27.26 0.16
CA ALA A 204 -6.42 26.35 -0.48
C ALA A 204 -7.76 26.32 0.28
N LEU A 205 -7.73 26.21 1.59
CA LEU A 205 -8.94 26.22 2.44
C LEU A 205 -9.70 27.53 2.30
N LYS A 206 -9.01 28.68 2.25
CA LYS A 206 -9.65 29.97 2.05
C LYS A 206 -10.42 30.02 0.73
N ILE A 207 -9.77 29.63 -0.38
CA ILE A 207 -10.41 29.58 -1.71
C ILE A 207 -11.60 28.60 -1.69
N ALA A 208 -11.45 27.42 -1.09
CA ALA A 208 -12.55 26.45 -0.99
C ALA A 208 -13.76 26.99 -0.23
N LYS A 209 -13.55 27.75 0.86
CA LYS A 209 -14.62 28.43 1.59
C LYS A 209 -15.30 29.53 0.76
N GLU A 210 -14.53 30.29 -0.02
CA GLU A 210 -15.08 31.31 -0.94
C GLU A 210 -15.92 30.65 -2.04
N VAL A 211 -15.48 29.51 -2.59
CA VAL A 211 -16.25 28.75 -3.57
C VAL A 211 -17.54 28.22 -2.96
N LYS A 212 -17.47 27.64 -1.76
CA LYS A 212 -18.66 27.19 -1.04
C LYS A 212 -19.66 28.33 -0.83
N ALA A 213 -19.21 29.49 -0.38
CA ALA A 213 -20.08 30.64 -0.16
C ALA A 213 -20.77 31.09 -1.47
N GLN A 214 -20.08 31.08 -2.61
CA GLN A 214 -20.67 31.38 -3.91
C GLN A 214 -21.73 30.35 -4.30
N LEU A 215 -21.49 29.06 -4.04
CA LEU A 215 -22.46 27.99 -4.30
C LEU A 215 -23.68 28.07 -3.39
N ASP A 216 -23.47 28.35 -2.11
CA ASP A 216 -24.57 28.56 -1.15
C ASP A 216 -25.46 29.77 -1.52
N ALA A 217 -24.87 30.78 -2.16
CA ALA A 217 -25.61 31.95 -2.72
C ALA A 217 -26.28 31.63 -4.07
N GLY A 218 -26.26 30.37 -4.55
CA GLY A 218 -26.92 29.97 -5.78
C GLY A 218 -26.04 30.09 -7.03
N GLY A 219 -24.73 30.22 -6.87
CA GLY A 219 -23.78 30.29 -7.98
C GLY A 219 -23.84 29.04 -8.88
N ASP A 220 -23.60 29.23 -10.17
CA ASP A 220 -23.63 28.14 -11.14
C ASP A 220 -22.43 27.19 -10.97
N TRP A 221 -22.73 25.90 -10.76
CA TRP A 221 -21.73 24.85 -10.55
C TRP A 221 -20.76 24.68 -11.73
N THR A 222 -21.29 24.75 -12.94
CA THR A 222 -20.46 24.54 -14.16
C THR A 222 -19.47 25.68 -14.34
N ALA A 223 -19.95 26.92 -14.15
CA ALA A 223 -19.08 28.09 -14.22
C ALA A 223 -18.02 28.10 -13.11
N LEU A 224 -18.41 27.76 -11.88
CA LEU A 224 -17.48 27.71 -10.74
C LEU A 224 -16.50 26.54 -10.84
N ALA A 225 -16.94 25.36 -11.28
CA ALA A 225 -16.04 24.23 -11.53
C ALA A 225 -15.02 24.57 -12.62
N LYS A 226 -15.45 25.14 -13.74
CA LYS A 226 -14.57 25.56 -14.80
C LYS A 226 -13.54 26.61 -14.35
N LYS A 227 -13.95 27.54 -13.48
CA LYS A 227 -13.09 28.62 -12.97
C LYS A 227 -12.10 28.15 -11.92
N TYR A 228 -12.54 27.33 -10.98
CA TYR A 228 -11.79 27.03 -9.76
C TYR A 228 -11.28 25.61 -9.66
N SER A 229 -11.98 24.62 -10.28
CA SER A 229 -11.60 23.22 -10.10
C SER A 229 -10.27 22.89 -10.78
N GLU A 230 -9.42 22.21 -10.04
CA GLU A 230 -8.15 21.67 -10.54
C GLU A 230 -8.25 20.17 -10.81
N ASP A 231 -9.43 19.56 -10.63
CA ASP A 231 -9.70 18.19 -11.06
C ASP A 231 -10.00 18.15 -12.57
N GLN A 232 -9.02 17.69 -13.35
CA GLN A 232 -9.15 17.61 -14.80
C GLN A 232 -10.19 16.59 -15.27
N GLY A 233 -10.53 15.61 -14.40
CA GLY A 233 -11.50 14.56 -14.73
C GLY A 233 -12.94 15.03 -14.76
N SER A 234 -13.27 16.12 -14.07
CA SER A 234 -14.66 16.57 -13.92
C SER A 234 -14.89 18.07 -14.11
N LYS A 235 -13.84 18.91 -14.11
CA LYS A 235 -14.00 20.38 -14.17
C LYS A 235 -14.86 20.87 -15.33
N ASP A 236 -14.71 20.27 -16.51
CA ASP A 236 -15.41 20.69 -17.73
C ASP A 236 -16.86 20.13 -17.79
N ASN A 237 -17.19 19.18 -16.90
CA ASN A 237 -18.50 18.58 -16.72
C ASN A 237 -19.20 19.12 -15.44
N GLY A 238 -18.90 20.35 -15.04
CA GLY A 238 -19.46 20.96 -13.82
C GLY A 238 -19.10 20.21 -12.54
N GLY A 239 -17.95 19.55 -12.51
CA GLY A 239 -17.46 18.77 -11.38
C GLY A 239 -18.20 17.45 -11.12
N LEU A 240 -18.97 16.92 -12.10
CA LEU A 240 -19.85 15.76 -11.93
C LEU A 240 -19.08 14.45 -12.09
N TYR A 241 -19.17 13.62 -11.08
CA TYR A 241 -18.97 12.17 -11.13
C TYR A 241 -20.31 11.48 -10.94
N GLU A 242 -20.79 10.80 -11.97
CA GLU A 242 -22.12 10.21 -11.96
C GLU A 242 -22.06 8.69 -11.74
N ASN A 243 -22.93 8.18 -10.84
CA ASN A 243 -23.10 6.75 -10.56
C ASN A 243 -21.78 6.00 -10.27
N GLN A 244 -20.87 6.63 -9.51
CA GLN A 244 -19.61 6.00 -9.15
C GLN A 244 -19.73 5.16 -7.87
N PRO A 245 -19.08 4.00 -7.78
CA PRO A 245 -19.00 3.26 -6.53
C PRO A 245 -18.17 4.04 -5.50
N ALA A 246 -18.67 4.22 -4.28
CA ALA A 246 -18.02 5.00 -3.23
C ALA A 246 -16.61 4.50 -2.91
N LYS A 247 -16.37 3.19 -3.02
CA LYS A 247 -15.06 2.57 -2.80
C LYS A 247 -13.94 3.03 -3.74
N SER A 248 -14.28 3.68 -4.87
CA SER A 248 -13.29 4.21 -5.83
C SER A 248 -12.62 5.49 -5.37
N TRP A 249 -13.13 6.14 -4.32
CA TRP A 249 -12.61 7.39 -3.81
C TRP A 249 -11.70 7.23 -2.59
N VAL A 250 -10.84 8.21 -2.36
CA VAL A 250 -10.02 8.30 -1.16
C VAL A 250 -10.89 8.44 0.09
N ALA A 251 -10.38 8.02 1.24
CA ALA A 251 -11.17 7.80 2.45
C ALA A 251 -12.02 9.01 2.86
N GLU A 252 -11.44 10.20 2.88
CA GLU A 252 -12.11 11.42 3.34
C GLU A 252 -13.21 11.86 2.37
N PHE A 253 -12.96 11.76 1.05
CA PHE A 253 -13.94 12.04 0.02
C PHE A 253 -15.10 11.04 0.08
N LYS A 254 -14.78 9.74 0.18
CA LYS A 254 -15.75 8.65 0.35
C LYS A 254 -16.63 8.86 1.58
N GLU A 255 -16.02 9.20 2.71
CA GLU A 255 -16.76 9.47 3.96
C GLU A 255 -17.75 10.63 3.78
N ALA A 256 -17.31 11.73 3.17
CA ALA A 256 -18.17 12.86 2.88
C ALA A 256 -19.29 12.49 1.90
N ALA A 257 -18.97 11.77 0.82
CA ALA A 257 -19.95 11.29 -0.16
C ALA A 257 -21.00 10.37 0.47
N ASN A 258 -20.63 9.61 1.50
CA ASN A 258 -21.55 8.74 2.23
C ASN A 258 -22.37 9.44 3.33
N LYS A 259 -21.86 10.53 3.93
CA LYS A 259 -22.49 11.15 5.10
C LYS A 259 -23.18 12.47 4.82
N GLN A 260 -22.72 13.25 3.83
CA GLN A 260 -23.33 14.54 3.53
C GLN A 260 -24.82 14.42 3.16
N PRO A 261 -25.65 15.37 3.58
CA PRO A 261 -27.05 15.46 3.12
C PRO A 261 -27.12 15.64 1.61
N ILE A 262 -27.97 14.84 0.95
CA ILE A 262 -28.20 14.93 -0.49
C ILE A 262 -28.74 16.32 -0.85
N GLY A 263 -28.23 16.91 -1.93
CA GLY A 263 -28.64 18.20 -2.45
C GLY A 263 -28.05 19.43 -1.70
N LYS A 264 -27.25 19.22 -0.65
CA LYS A 264 -26.60 20.32 0.10
C LYS A 264 -25.13 20.44 -0.25
N VAL A 265 -24.62 21.66 -0.33
CA VAL A 265 -23.19 21.94 -0.43
C VAL A 265 -22.57 21.72 0.95
N GLY A 266 -21.62 20.78 1.04
CA GLY A 266 -20.91 20.49 2.27
C GLY A 266 -19.78 21.47 2.58
N ASP A 267 -19.25 21.39 3.79
CA ASP A 267 -18.01 22.09 4.11
C ASP A 267 -16.83 21.50 3.33
N PRO A 268 -15.78 22.31 3.05
CA PRO A 268 -14.61 21.83 2.32
C PRO A 268 -13.99 20.59 2.98
N VAL A 269 -13.89 19.48 2.24
CA VAL A 269 -13.33 18.21 2.68
C VAL A 269 -11.86 18.17 2.31
N LYS A 270 -10.98 17.98 3.29
CA LYS A 270 -9.54 17.85 3.06
C LYS A 270 -9.18 16.41 2.68
N THR A 271 -8.39 16.26 1.61
CA THR A 271 -7.75 15.01 1.21
C THR A 271 -6.26 15.25 0.96
N GLN A 272 -5.53 14.22 0.57
CA GLN A 272 -4.12 14.34 0.13
C GLN A 272 -3.93 15.25 -1.10
N TYR A 273 -4.97 15.50 -1.88
CA TYR A 273 -4.93 16.35 -3.08
C TYR A 273 -5.21 17.82 -2.78
N GLY A 274 -5.86 18.15 -1.67
CA GLY A 274 -6.31 19.48 -1.30
C GLY A 274 -7.71 19.49 -0.72
N TYR A 275 -8.49 20.54 -1.00
CA TYR A 275 -9.84 20.71 -0.48
C TYR A 275 -10.89 20.54 -1.56
N HIS A 276 -11.89 19.71 -1.27
CA HIS A 276 -13.03 19.46 -2.15
C HIS A 276 -14.27 20.13 -1.59
N VAL A 277 -14.89 21.04 -2.37
CA VAL A 277 -16.24 21.52 -2.11
C VAL A 277 -17.19 20.60 -2.84
N MET A 278 -18.13 19.94 -2.12
CA MET A 278 -18.90 18.82 -2.63
C MET A 278 -20.40 19.03 -2.44
N LYS A 279 -21.18 18.48 -3.39
CA LYS A 279 -22.63 18.27 -3.26
C LYS A 279 -22.97 16.86 -3.72
N VAL A 280 -23.48 16.04 -2.81
CA VAL A 280 -24.02 14.72 -3.17
C VAL A 280 -25.37 14.92 -3.83
N GLU A 281 -25.53 14.48 -5.08
CA GLU A 281 -26.77 14.60 -5.83
C GLU A 281 -27.65 13.35 -5.67
N LYS A 282 -27.03 12.19 -5.57
CA LYS A 282 -27.71 10.90 -5.39
C LYS A 282 -26.83 9.94 -4.63
N ARG A 283 -27.43 9.11 -3.80
CA ARG A 283 -26.80 7.98 -3.13
C ARG A 283 -27.73 6.81 -3.09
N THR A 284 -27.31 5.68 -3.68
CA THR A 284 -28.10 4.45 -3.76
C THR A 284 -27.31 3.34 -3.08
N PRO A 285 -27.76 2.78 -1.95
CA PRO A 285 -27.13 1.63 -1.32
C PRO A 285 -27.21 0.42 -2.26
N THR A 286 -26.13 -0.36 -2.30
CA THR A 286 -26.09 -1.66 -3.02
C THR A 286 -26.24 -2.76 -1.99
N ALA A 287 -27.31 -3.53 -2.04
CA ALA A 287 -27.53 -4.66 -1.15
C ALA A 287 -26.55 -5.82 -1.42
N PHE A 288 -26.28 -6.65 -0.42
CA PHE A 288 -25.33 -7.77 -0.52
C PHE A 288 -25.61 -8.73 -1.68
N ASP A 289 -26.89 -9.05 -1.93
CA ASP A 289 -27.32 -9.91 -3.05
C ASP A 289 -27.11 -9.26 -4.43
N LYS A 290 -26.95 -7.94 -4.47
CA LYS A 290 -26.70 -7.14 -5.69
C LYS A 290 -25.22 -6.86 -5.94
N LEU A 291 -24.33 -7.26 -5.01
CA LEU A 291 -22.89 -7.17 -5.24
C LEU A 291 -22.49 -8.01 -6.45
N THR A 292 -21.55 -7.48 -7.23
CA THR A 292 -20.93 -8.25 -8.33
C THR A 292 -20.17 -9.45 -7.78
N ALA A 293 -19.88 -10.43 -8.65
CA ALA A 293 -19.00 -11.54 -8.29
C ALA A 293 -17.62 -11.05 -7.84
N ASP A 294 -17.10 -10.01 -8.51
CA ASP A 294 -15.80 -9.41 -8.18
C ASP A 294 -15.80 -8.72 -6.79
N ASP A 295 -16.89 -8.02 -6.44
CA ASP A 295 -17.02 -7.41 -5.11
C ASP A 295 -17.01 -8.48 -4.02
N LYS A 296 -17.73 -9.58 -4.22
CA LYS A 296 -17.75 -10.71 -3.28
C LYS A 296 -16.39 -11.41 -3.20
N ALA A 297 -15.72 -11.60 -4.33
CA ALA A 297 -14.37 -12.15 -4.38
C ALA A 297 -13.38 -11.23 -3.65
N GLN A 298 -13.46 -9.92 -3.83
CA GLN A 298 -12.62 -8.95 -3.13
C GLN A 298 -12.84 -8.97 -1.60
N LEU A 299 -14.09 -9.05 -1.14
CA LEU A 299 -14.40 -9.24 0.29
C LEU A 299 -13.77 -10.52 0.84
N LYS A 300 -13.90 -11.61 0.09
CA LYS A 300 -13.35 -12.92 0.44
C LYS A 300 -11.81 -12.88 0.53
N SER A 301 -11.17 -12.30 -0.46
CA SER A 301 -9.70 -12.14 -0.49
C SER A 301 -9.19 -11.24 0.64
N THR A 302 -9.92 -10.17 0.97
CA THR A 302 -9.60 -9.30 2.12
C THR A 302 -9.65 -10.06 3.44
N LEU A 303 -10.65 -10.90 3.65
CA LEU A 303 -10.76 -11.75 4.82
C LEU A 303 -9.66 -12.81 4.87
N ALA A 304 -9.35 -13.45 3.74
CA ALA A 304 -8.26 -14.42 3.62
C ALA A 304 -6.92 -13.79 3.98
N SER A 305 -6.63 -12.59 3.46
CA SER A 305 -5.44 -11.81 3.80
C SER A 305 -5.39 -11.46 5.30
N THR A 306 -6.53 -11.09 5.89
CA THR A 306 -6.62 -10.81 7.33
C THR A 306 -6.31 -12.06 8.16
N ASN A 307 -6.82 -13.22 7.78
CA ASN A 307 -6.54 -14.50 8.44
C ASN A 307 -5.07 -14.89 8.32
N LEU A 308 -4.49 -14.72 7.13
CA LEU A 308 -3.06 -14.95 6.90
C LEU A 308 -2.20 -14.03 7.76
N ASN A 309 -2.54 -12.74 7.84
CA ASN A 309 -1.86 -11.79 8.69
C ASN A 309 -1.91 -12.16 10.16
N LYS A 310 -3.07 -12.62 10.61
CA LYS A 310 -3.22 -13.12 11.98
C LYS A 310 -2.31 -14.32 12.25
N TYR A 311 -2.22 -15.25 11.32
CA TYR A 311 -1.26 -16.36 11.42
C TYR A 311 0.19 -15.87 11.52
N MET A 312 0.59 -14.91 10.65
CA MET A 312 1.94 -14.36 10.63
C MET A 312 2.29 -13.60 11.91
N THR A 313 1.32 -13.00 12.59
CA THR A 313 1.54 -12.27 13.85
C THR A 313 1.45 -13.13 15.10
N ASP A 314 0.53 -14.08 15.14
CA ASP A 314 0.18 -14.80 16.37
C ASP A 314 0.86 -16.17 16.47
N GLU A 315 1.00 -16.89 15.34
CA GLU A 315 1.49 -18.26 15.31
C GLU A 315 2.92 -18.39 14.80
N LEU A 316 3.26 -17.68 13.73
CA LEU A 316 4.57 -17.78 13.11
C LEU A 316 5.74 -17.47 14.06
N PRO A 317 5.69 -16.47 14.97
CA PRO A 317 6.79 -16.20 15.90
C PRO A 317 7.14 -17.40 16.79
N LYS A 318 6.18 -18.25 17.11
CA LYS A 318 6.37 -19.46 17.93
C LYS A 318 7.13 -20.56 17.19
N LEU A 319 7.18 -20.48 15.86
CA LEU A 319 7.80 -21.47 14.98
C LEU A 319 9.21 -21.08 14.54
N ILE A 320 9.60 -19.81 14.67
CA ILE A 320 10.92 -19.31 14.30
C ILE A 320 11.87 -19.45 15.50
N THR A 321 12.96 -20.19 15.31
CA THR A 321 13.94 -20.45 16.37
C THR A 321 15.05 -19.42 16.38
N LYS A 322 15.56 -19.01 15.20
CA LYS A 322 16.66 -18.05 15.06
C LYS A 322 16.57 -17.29 13.76
N ILE A 323 16.94 -16.02 13.79
CA ILE A 323 17.22 -15.19 12.60
C ILE A 323 18.62 -14.61 12.77
N ASP A 324 19.44 -14.71 11.73
CA ASP A 324 20.84 -14.29 11.66
C ASP A 324 21.09 -13.59 10.31
N LEU A 325 20.36 -12.50 10.07
CA LEU A 325 20.58 -11.67 8.89
C LEU A 325 21.94 -10.98 8.99
N PRO A 326 22.72 -10.90 7.90
CA PRO A 326 23.90 -10.06 7.84
C PRO A 326 23.52 -8.63 8.19
N LYS A 327 24.28 -8.00 9.08
CA LYS A 327 24.12 -6.56 9.34
C LYS A 327 24.45 -5.84 8.04
N THR A 328 23.48 -5.16 7.45
CA THR A 328 23.76 -4.19 6.38
C THR A 328 24.60 -3.11 6.98
N GLU A 329 25.86 -2.98 6.55
CA GLU A 329 26.69 -1.83 6.86
C GLU A 329 25.93 -0.61 6.32
N THR A 330 25.43 0.23 7.21
CA THR A 330 24.95 1.58 6.84
C THR A 330 26.15 2.26 6.20
N PRO A 331 26.05 2.80 4.97
CA PRO A 331 27.15 3.62 4.43
C PRO A 331 27.45 4.68 5.48
N ALA A 332 28.67 4.66 6.00
CA ALA A 332 29.14 5.70 6.89
C ALA A 332 28.96 7.02 6.14
N THR A 333 28.08 7.87 6.62
CA THR A 333 28.07 9.28 6.19
C THR A 333 29.43 9.82 6.61
N ASP A 334 30.31 9.92 5.62
CA ASP A 334 31.60 10.59 5.77
C ASP A 334 31.31 12.05 6.12
N SER A 335 31.24 12.32 7.43
CA SER A 335 31.28 13.66 7.97
C SER A 335 32.74 14.09 7.89
N GLY A 336 33.17 14.41 6.69
CA GLY A 336 34.44 15.06 6.45
C GLY A 336 34.55 16.34 7.28
N SER A 337 35.09 16.24 8.49
CA SER A 337 35.52 17.35 9.28
C SER A 337 36.74 17.97 8.61
N ASN A 338 36.52 19.00 7.83
CA ASN A 338 37.55 19.86 7.30
C ASN A 338 38.01 20.80 8.47
N ALA A 339 38.99 20.35 9.22
CA ALA A 339 39.67 21.17 10.19
C ALA A 339 40.69 22.07 9.48
N GLY A 340 40.22 23.22 9.05
CA GLY A 340 41.08 24.36 8.63
C GLY A 340 41.22 25.32 9.79
N GLY A 341 42.37 25.25 10.50
CA GLY A 341 42.68 26.15 11.60
C GLY A 341 42.86 27.60 11.10
N THR A 342 42.32 28.53 11.85
CA THR A 342 42.88 29.88 12.00
C THR A 342 42.66 30.36 13.44
N THR A 343 43.76 30.44 14.13
CA THR A 343 43.93 31.11 15.42
C THR A 343 43.49 32.56 15.35
N ASN A 344 42.63 33.01 16.23
CA ASN A 344 42.73 34.38 16.75
C ASN A 344 42.19 34.46 18.17
N THR A 345 43.13 34.82 19.05
CA THR A 345 42.98 35.19 20.46
C THR A 345 42.14 36.47 20.58
N ASN A 346 41.20 36.51 21.49
CA ASN A 346 41.11 37.60 22.46
C ASN A 346 40.19 37.26 23.64
N LYS A 347 40.70 37.69 24.75
CA LYS A 347 40.39 37.56 26.14
C LYS A 347 39.14 38.33 26.62
N ASP A 348 38.72 37.87 27.80
CA ASP A 348 38.10 38.63 28.93
C ASP A 348 36.63 39.02 28.80
N ALA A 349 35.81 38.71 29.66
CA ALA A 349 35.59 38.78 31.08
C ALA A 349 34.05 38.80 31.36
N ASN A 350 33.59 37.92 32.13
CA ASN A 350 33.12 38.09 33.53
C ASN A 350 31.63 38.46 33.80
N THR A 351 31.12 37.66 34.74
CA THR A 351 30.08 37.88 35.76
C THR A 351 28.60 37.97 35.34
N ASN A 352 27.83 36.95 35.67
CA ASN A 352 27.16 36.66 36.97
C ASN A 352 26.00 37.64 37.28
N THR A 353 24.80 37.16 37.39
CA THR A 353 24.01 36.99 38.60
C THR A 353 22.51 36.79 38.32
N ASN A 354 22.08 35.75 38.95
CA ASN A 354 20.75 35.37 39.39
C ASN A 354 19.94 36.51 40.05
N THR A 355 18.61 36.54 39.84
CA THR A 355 17.64 36.57 40.96
C THR A 355 16.19 36.53 40.52
N ASN A 356 15.44 35.69 41.21
CA ASN A 356 13.98 35.62 41.34
C ASN A 356 13.33 36.95 41.81
N ALA A 357 12.09 37.18 41.46
CA ALA A 357 11.03 37.41 42.46
C ALA A 357 9.64 37.68 41.84
N ASP A 358 8.67 37.03 42.44
CA ASP A 358 7.24 37.20 42.45
C ASP A 358 6.69 38.61 42.55
N LYS A 359 5.47 38.82 42.05
CA LYS A 359 4.21 39.29 42.71
C LYS A 359 3.23 39.86 41.67
N LYS A 360 2.08 39.25 41.46
CA LYS A 360 0.75 39.39 42.09
C LYS A 360 0.12 40.80 42.11
N THR A 361 -1.14 40.81 41.74
CA THR A 361 -2.29 41.71 42.01
C THR A 361 -2.60 42.79 40.97
N GLU A 362 -3.73 42.64 40.34
CA GLU A 362 -5.13 43.02 40.60
C GLU A 362 -5.56 44.43 40.08
N THR A 363 -6.71 44.38 39.42
CA THR A 363 -7.80 45.38 39.31
C THR A 363 -7.60 46.69 38.54
N LYS A 364 -8.25 46.83 37.43
CA LYS A 364 -9.55 47.50 37.22
C LYS A 364 -10.10 47.23 35.85
#